data_2418c5caf1d93d5496f943b8e9bbae76
#
_entry.id   2418c5caf1d93d5496f943b8e9bbae76
#
_cell.length_a   1.000
_cell.length_b   1.000
_cell.length_c   1.000
_cell.angle_alpha   90.00
_cell.angle_beta   90.00
_cell.angle_gamma   90.00
#
_symmetry.space_group_name_H-M   'P 1'
#
loop_
_entity.id
_entity.type
_entity.pdbx_description
1 polymer ?
#
loop_
_entity_poly.entity_id
_entity_poly.type
_entity_poly.pdbx_seq_one_letter_code
_entity_poly.pdbx_strand_id
1 'polypeptide(L)'
;MPENFRWSKADIRELTDEEYCKWYALMSDEKKARVDRFYFDEDKKRTVAGEMLARKAVAQWCSVAPEDIVFIIGENGKPYVGNLDAEFNISHSDDFVVCVIDSCQVGIDIEKIRPVDLKTVRHFCTESEIEYIFGHSPAADEFVMTTDEGILHRFFELWTRKEAYCKYLGEGLTHLLDDTSACQIITEDMQGYIISFCKGKK
;
A
#
# COMPACT_ATOMS: atom_id res chain seq x y z
N MET A 1 8.78 10.09 -11.60
CA MET A 1 9.03 9.30 -10.37
C MET A 1 9.38 10.26 -9.25
N PRO A 2 8.83 10.10 -8.03
CA PRO A 2 9.23 10.94 -6.93
C PRO A 2 10.73 10.75 -6.69
N GLU A 3 11.51 11.79 -6.92
CA GLU A 3 13.00 11.75 -6.91
C GLU A 3 13.59 11.23 -5.59
N ASN A 4 12.77 11.08 -4.54
CA ASN A 4 13.18 10.72 -3.18
C ASN A 4 12.75 9.33 -2.72
N PHE A 5 12.06 8.53 -3.55
CA PHE A 5 11.61 7.18 -3.18
C PHE A 5 12.03 6.15 -4.22
N ARG A 6 12.58 5.03 -3.75
CA ARG A 6 12.84 3.86 -4.60
C ARG A 6 11.66 2.91 -4.48
N TRP A 7 10.94 2.74 -5.57
CA TRP A 7 9.78 1.88 -5.60
C TRP A 7 9.64 1.11 -6.90
N SER A 8 8.84 0.06 -6.87
CA SER A 8 8.53 -0.79 -8.02
C SER A 8 7.09 -1.23 -7.98
N LYS A 9 6.55 -1.61 -9.14
CA LYS A 9 5.19 -2.13 -9.29
C LYS A 9 5.18 -3.43 -10.10
N ALA A 10 4.14 -4.22 -9.89
CA ALA A 10 3.79 -5.37 -10.71
C ALA A 10 2.29 -5.34 -11.03
N ASP A 11 1.96 -5.70 -12.25
CA ASP A 11 0.60 -6.01 -12.68
C ASP A 11 0.42 -7.53 -12.54
N ILE A 12 -0.53 -7.97 -11.72
CA ILE A 12 -0.76 -9.41 -11.47
C ILE A 12 -1.25 -10.17 -12.71
N ARG A 13 -1.75 -9.46 -13.73
CA ARG A 13 -2.19 -10.04 -15.00
C ARG A 13 -1.00 -10.48 -15.86
N GLU A 14 0.16 -9.86 -15.65
CA GLU A 14 1.42 -10.16 -16.34
C GLU A 14 2.26 -11.22 -15.61
N LEU A 15 1.87 -11.61 -14.38
CA LEU A 15 2.57 -12.62 -13.59
C LEU A 15 2.40 -14.00 -14.22
N THR A 16 3.47 -14.54 -14.80
CA THR A 16 3.46 -15.86 -15.42
C THR A 16 3.42 -16.97 -14.36
N ASP A 17 2.95 -18.18 -14.75
CA ASP A 17 2.94 -19.34 -13.85
C ASP A 17 4.35 -19.73 -13.39
N GLU A 18 5.36 -19.55 -14.23
CA GLU A 18 6.76 -19.81 -13.88
C GLU A 18 7.24 -18.84 -12.80
N GLU A 19 6.97 -17.55 -12.95
CA GLU A 19 7.29 -16.55 -11.93
C GLU A 19 6.50 -16.80 -10.64
N TYR A 20 5.21 -17.10 -10.76
CA TYR A 20 4.38 -17.47 -9.59
C TYR A 20 5.02 -18.61 -8.81
N CYS A 21 5.31 -19.73 -9.46
CA CYS A 21 5.91 -20.90 -8.80
C CYS A 21 7.28 -20.58 -8.18
N LYS A 22 8.12 -19.83 -8.89
CA LYS A 22 9.44 -19.40 -8.41
C LYS A 22 9.33 -18.61 -7.10
N TRP A 23 8.50 -17.57 -7.06
CA TRP A 23 8.40 -16.68 -5.91
C TRP A 23 7.59 -17.29 -4.76
N TYR A 24 6.57 -18.09 -5.08
CA TYR A 24 5.86 -18.89 -4.09
C TYR A 24 6.81 -19.87 -3.37
N ALA A 25 7.73 -20.52 -4.08
CA ALA A 25 8.69 -21.46 -3.49
C ALA A 25 9.58 -20.81 -2.41
N LEU A 26 9.92 -19.51 -2.56
CA LEU A 26 10.75 -18.76 -1.60
C LEU A 26 10.00 -18.26 -0.36
N MET A 27 8.68 -18.38 -0.32
CA MET A 27 7.88 -17.99 0.86
C MET A 27 8.10 -18.93 2.03
N SER A 28 7.91 -18.42 3.25
CA SER A 28 7.80 -19.24 4.45
C SER A 28 6.59 -20.18 4.36
N ASP A 29 6.65 -21.32 5.08
CA ASP A 29 5.55 -22.29 5.11
C ASP A 29 4.25 -21.67 5.63
N GLU A 30 4.34 -20.74 6.61
CA GLU A 30 3.19 -20.01 7.12
C GLU A 30 2.54 -19.12 6.03
N LYS A 31 3.37 -18.41 5.25
CA LYS A 31 2.88 -17.56 4.16
C LYS A 31 2.30 -18.38 3.02
N LYS A 32 2.91 -19.53 2.67
CA LYS A 32 2.35 -20.50 1.71
C LYS A 32 0.98 -20.98 2.15
N ALA A 33 0.85 -21.44 3.40
CA ALA A 33 -0.42 -21.88 3.95
C ALA A 33 -1.50 -20.79 3.97
N ARG A 34 -1.12 -19.52 4.08
CA ARG A 34 -2.04 -18.38 3.92
C ARG A 34 -2.47 -18.22 2.47
N VAL A 35 -1.54 -18.24 1.51
CA VAL A 35 -1.83 -18.13 0.08
C VAL A 35 -2.77 -19.25 -0.37
N ASP A 36 -2.55 -20.50 0.07
CA ASP A 36 -3.35 -21.65 -0.31
C ASP A 36 -4.81 -21.57 0.17
N ARG A 37 -5.07 -20.80 1.23
CA ARG A 37 -6.43 -20.56 1.76
C ARG A 37 -7.23 -19.50 1.01
N PHE A 38 -6.61 -18.69 0.16
CA PHE A 38 -7.37 -17.72 -0.61
C PHE A 38 -8.29 -18.40 -1.62
N TYR A 39 -9.52 -17.93 -1.66
CA TYR A 39 -10.54 -18.42 -2.59
C TYR A 39 -10.31 -17.91 -4.02
N PHE A 40 -9.94 -16.63 -4.17
CA PHE A 40 -9.70 -16.01 -5.47
C PHE A 40 -8.21 -16.09 -5.86
N ASP A 41 -7.95 -16.44 -7.11
CA ASP A 41 -6.59 -16.54 -7.61
C ASP A 41 -5.89 -15.19 -7.70
N GLU A 42 -6.64 -14.09 -7.86
CA GLU A 42 -6.12 -12.73 -7.82
C GLU A 42 -5.49 -12.40 -6.45
N ASP A 43 -6.07 -12.87 -5.34
CA ASP A 43 -5.51 -12.68 -3.99
C ASP A 43 -4.21 -13.46 -3.81
N LYS A 44 -4.15 -14.67 -4.36
CA LYS A 44 -2.92 -15.47 -4.40
C LYS A 44 -1.84 -14.74 -5.20
N LYS A 45 -2.18 -14.29 -6.42
CA LYS A 45 -1.27 -13.55 -7.30
C LYS A 45 -0.76 -12.26 -6.66
N ARG A 46 -1.65 -11.45 -6.03
CA ARG A 46 -1.25 -10.25 -5.29
C ARG A 46 -0.23 -10.55 -4.19
N THR A 47 -0.47 -11.62 -3.44
CA THR A 47 0.43 -12.01 -2.35
C THR A 47 1.79 -12.48 -2.85
N VAL A 48 1.82 -13.27 -3.94
CA VAL A 48 3.06 -13.74 -4.59
C VAL A 48 3.80 -12.58 -5.26
N ALA A 49 3.10 -11.68 -5.95
CA ALA A 49 3.69 -10.48 -6.53
C ALA A 49 4.30 -9.55 -5.47
N GLY A 50 3.65 -9.42 -4.30
CA GLY A 50 4.21 -8.68 -3.16
C GLY A 50 5.51 -9.28 -2.64
N GLU A 51 5.58 -10.61 -2.49
CA GLU A 51 6.81 -11.32 -2.14
C GLU A 51 7.91 -11.09 -3.17
N MET A 52 7.56 -11.22 -4.45
CA MET A 52 8.47 -10.98 -5.57
C MET A 52 9.07 -9.57 -5.52
N LEU A 53 8.23 -8.55 -5.40
CA LEU A 53 8.68 -7.16 -5.38
C LEU A 53 9.59 -6.87 -4.18
N ALA A 54 9.19 -7.33 -2.98
CA ALA A 54 9.99 -7.14 -1.78
C ALA A 54 11.35 -7.81 -1.89
N ARG A 55 11.41 -9.07 -2.32
CA ARG A 55 12.69 -9.78 -2.50
C ARG A 55 13.56 -9.14 -3.56
N LYS A 56 13.00 -8.75 -4.71
CA LYS A 56 13.75 -8.03 -5.76
C LYS A 56 14.31 -6.71 -5.24
N ALA A 57 13.49 -5.92 -4.50
CA ALA A 57 13.91 -4.64 -3.95
C ALA A 57 15.03 -4.80 -2.92
N VAL A 58 14.87 -5.70 -1.93
CA VAL A 58 15.88 -5.95 -0.89
C VAL A 58 17.15 -6.57 -1.47
N ALA A 59 17.03 -7.53 -2.39
CA ALA A 59 18.18 -8.15 -3.07
C ALA A 59 19.02 -7.10 -3.81
N GLN A 60 18.38 -6.20 -4.54
CA GLN A 60 19.05 -5.11 -5.24
C GLN A 60 19.67 -4.08 -4.27
N TRP A 61 18.95 -3.76 -3.18
CA TRP A 61 19.41 -2.79 -2.18
C TRP A 61 20.64 -3.26 -1.42
N CYS A 62 20.60 -4.53 -0.96
CA CYS A 62 21.65 -5.12 -0.13
C CYS A 62 22.72 -5.88 -0.94
N SER A 63 22.56 -6.02 -2.27
CA SER A 63 23.45 -6.79 -3.15
C SER A 63 23.57 -8.26 -2.73
N VAL A 64 22.46 -8.92 -2.41
CA VAL A 64 22.37 -10.34 -2.02
C VAL A 64 21.45 -11.12 -2.96
N ALA A 65 21.48 -12.45 -2.90
CA ALA A 65 20.53 -13.27 -3.62
C ALA A 65 19.13 -13.22 -2.96
N PRO A 66 18.03 -13.28 -3.73
CA PRO A 66 16.66 -13.25 -3.15
C PRO A 66 16.39 -14.38 -2.15
N GLU A 67 17.06 -15.52 -2.31
CA GLU A 67 16.96 -16.71 -1.45
C GLU A 67 17.54 -16.47 -0.06
N ASP A 68 18.52 -15.57 0.08
CA ASP A 68 19.20 -15.28 1.34
C ASP A 68 18.42 -14.31 2.23
N ILE A 69 17.30 -13.76 1.74
CA ILE A 69 16.50 -12.80 2.48
C ILE A 69 15.53 -13.53 3.40
N VAL A 70 15.53 -13.14 4.68
CA VAL A 70 14.60 -13.64 5.68
C VAL A 70 13.61 -12.55 6.03
N PHE A 71 12.32 -12.78 5.76
CA PHE A 71 11.24 -11.92 6.22
C PHE A 71 10.68 -12.43 7.54
N ILE A 72 10.44 -11.50 8.46
CA ILE A 72 9.74 -11.72 9.73
C ILE A 72 8.46 -10.89 9.74
N ILE A 73 7.47 -11.34 10.50
CA ILE A 73 6.19 -10.63 10.64
C ILE A 73 6.16 -9.99 12.01
N GLY A 74 5.96 -8.68 12.05
CA GLY A 74 5.79 -7.93 13.29
C GLY A 74 4.40 -8.14 13.92
N GLU A 75 4.21 -7.60 15.12
CA GLU A 75 2.99 -7.78 15.92
C GLU A 75 1.70 -7.37 15.17
N ASN A 76 1.77 -6.32 14.34
CA ASN A 76 0.64 -5.82 13.55
C ASN A 76 0.58 -6.40 12.11
N GLY A 77 1.31 -7.49 11.84
CA GLY A 77 1.29 -8.17 10.55
C GLY A 77 2.14 -7.50 9.46
N LYS A 78 2.84 -6.39 9.75
CA LYS A 78 3.79 -5.76 8.81
C LYS A 78 5.01 -6.66 8.64
N PRO A 79 5.42 -6.99 7.40
CA PRO A 79 6.66 -7.72 7.17
C PRO A 79 7.88 -6.80 7.30
N TYR A 80 8.96 -7.35 7.85
CA TYR A 80 10.28 -6.72 7.98
C TYR A 80 11.37 -7.62 7.44
N VAL A 81 12.52 -7.05 7.10
CA VAL A 81 13.72 -7.81 6.81
C VAL A 81 14.39 -8.19 8.12
N GLY A 82 14.54 -9.49 8.38
CA GLY A 82 15.05 -10.00 9.66
C GLY A 82 16.57 -10.12 9.74
N ASN A 83 17.28 -10.10 8.62
CA ASN A 83 18.72 -10.40 8.55
C ASN A 83 19.57 -9.37 7.80
N LEU A 84 18.97 -8.29 7.31
CA LEU A 84 19.65 -7.24 6.54
C LEU A 84 19.14 -5.86 6.95
N ASP A 85 19.92 -4.82 6.68
CA ASP A 85 19.57 -3.43 6.97
C ASP A 85 18.84 -2.80 5.76
N ALA A 86 17.53 -3.02 5.71
CA ALA A 86 16.64 -2.46 4.71
C ALA A 86 15.21 -2.38 5.24
N GLU A 87 14.56 -1.26 4.98
CA GLU A 87 13.15 -1.03 5.30
C GLU A 87 12.33 -1.04 4.02
N PHE A 88 11.22 -1.74 4.03
CA PHE A 88 10.32 -1.78 2.88
C PHE A 88 8.85 -1.76 3.30
N ASN A 89 7.99 -1.42 2.36
CA ASN A 89 6.55 -1.54 2.54
C ASN A 89 5.88 -1.94 1.24
N ILE A 90 4.75 -2.65 1.33
CA ILE A 90 3.97 -3.16 0.20
C ILE A 90 2.54 -2.68 0.33
N SER A 91 1.92 -2.34 -0.80
CA SER A 91 0.49 -2.16 -0.94
C SER A 91 0.00 -2.79 -2.23
N HIS A 92 -1.31 -3.04 -2.31
CA HIS A 92 -1.95 -3.53 -3.52
C HIS A 92 -3.40 -3.05 -3.59
N SER A 93 -3.85 -2.80 -4.81
CA SER A 93 -5.25 -2.54 -5.10
C SER A 93 -5.56 -3.10 -6.50
N ASP A 94 -6.63 -3.90 -6.59
CA ASP A 94 -7.08 -4.55 -7.83
C ASP A 94 -5.92 -5.30 -8.55
N ASP A 95 -5.51 -4.82 -9.74
CA ASP A 95 -4.49 -5.48 -10.56
C ASP A 95 -3.05 -5.15 -10.16
N PHE A 96 -2.82 -4.10 -9.37
CA PHE A 96 -1.47 -3.64 -9.07
C PHE A 96 -1.01 -3.97 -7.65
N VAL A 97 0.26 -4.35 -7.56
CA VAL A 97 1.03 -4.46 -6.32
C VAL A 97 2.21 -3.50 -6.43
N VAL A 98 2.51 -2.79 -5.34
CA VAL A 98 3.61 -1.83 -5.25
C VAL A 98 4.47 -2.12 -4.04
N CYS A 99 5.76 -1.83 -4.17
CA CYS A 99 6.72 -1.96 -3.09
C CYS A 99 7.65 -0.74 -3.09
N VAL A 100 7.88 -0.17 -1.92
CA VAL A 100 8.87 0.88 -1.67
C VAL A 100 9.96 0.34 -0.77
N ILE A 101 11.20 0.81 -0.96
CA ILE A 101 12.37 0.45 -0.14
C ILE A 101 13.19 1.71 0.20
N ASP A 102 13.71 1.76 1.42
CA ASP A 102 14.61 2.82 1.91
C ASP A 102 15.55 2.25 2.99
N SER A 103 16.52 3.04 3.43
CA SER A 103 17.35 2.78 4.62
C SER A 103 16.66 3.14 5.93
N CYS A 104 15.53 3.80 5.87
CA CYS A 104 14.71 4.21 7.02
C CYS A 104 13.26 3.78 6.82
N GLN A 105 12.51 3.78 7.91
CA GLN A 105 11.09 3.44 7.90
C GLN A 105 10.33 4.18 6.81
N VAL A 106 9.51 3.46 6.05
CA VAL A 106 8.81 3.95 4.87
C VAL A 106 7.43 3.29 4.77
N GLY A 107 6.47 4.00 4.19
CA GLY A 107 5.13 3.51 3.91
C GLY A 107 4.72 3.82 2.48
N ILE A 108 3.89 2.96 1.91
CA ILE A 108 3.30 3.13 0.58
C ILE A 108 1.86 2.65 0.59
N ASP A 109 1.00 3.38 -0.10
CA ASP A 109 -0.34 2.92 -0.39
C ASP A 109 -0.73 3.18 -1.84
N ILE A 110 -1.54 2.28 -2.40
CA ILE A 110 -2.12 2.39 -3.73
C ILE A 110 -3.59 2.03 -3.67
N GLU A 111 -4.44 2.85 -4.31
CA GLU A 111 -5.86 2.55 -4.44
C GLU A 111 -6.38 2.84 -5.85
N LYS A 112 -7.21 1.91 -6.36
CA LYS A 112 -7.98 2.13 -7.58
C LYS A 112 -9.10 3.10 -7.31
N ILE A 113 -9.25 4.12 -8.14
CA ILE A 113 -10.37 5.06 -8.08
C ILE A 113 -11.65 4.29 -8.45
N ARG A 114 -12.64 4.30 -7.56
CA ARG A 114 -13.93 3.62 -7.71
C ARG A 114 -15.04 4.41 -6.99
N PRO A 115 -16.31 4.21 -7.33
CA PRO A 115 -17.40 4.85 -6.60
C PRO A 115 -17.31 4.57 -5.10
N VAL A 116 -17.57 5.59 -4.28
CA VAL A 116 -17.55 5.52 -2.82
C VAL A 116 -18.81 6.15 -2.25
N ASP A 117 -19.32 5.59 -1.14
CA ASP A 117 -20.44 6.17 -0.43
C ASP A 117 -19.97 7.15 0.67
N LEU A 118 -20.82 8.15 0.96
CA LEU A 118 -20.55 9.18 1.98
C LEU A 118 -20.36 8.58 3.38
N LYS A 119 -21.01 7.44 3.69
CA LYS A 119 -20.85 6.77 4.98
C LYS A 119 -19.42 6.26 5.17
N THR A 120 -18.81 5.69 4.12
CA THR A 120 -17.41 5.28 4.11
C THR A 120 -16.50 6.49 4.32
N VAL A 121 -16.74 7.59 3.59
CA VAL A 121 -15.94 8.82 3.77
C VAL A 121 -16.03 9.32 5.22
N ARG A 122 -17.22 9.40 5.81
CA ARG A 122 -17.42 9.84 7.19
C ARG A 122 -16.76 8.96 8.25
N HIS A 123 -16.58 7.69 7.94
CA HIS A 123 -15.93 6.78 8.88
C HIS A 123 -14.42 7.05 9.03
N PHE A 124 -13.80 7.56 7.96
CA PHE A 124 -12.35 7.69 7.87
C PHE A 124 -11.84 9.14 7.78
N CYS A 125 -12.74 10.11 7.67
CA CYS A 125 -12.41 11.52 7.48
C CYS A 125 -12.98 12.40 8.58
N THR A 126 -12.24 13.45 8.92
CA THR A 126 -12.74 14.55 9.77
C THR A 126 -13.75 15.41 9.02
N GLU A 127 -14.54 16.23 9.72
CA GLU A 127 -15.50 17.14 9.09
C GLU A 127 -14.82 18.12 8.11
N SER A 128 -13.64 18.62 8.42
CA SER A 128 -12.87 19.50 7.52
C SER A 128 -12.38 18.78 6.26
N GLU A 129 -12.03 17.50 6.37
CA GLU A 129 -11.66 16.67 5.22
C GLU A 129 -12.87 16.34 4.34
N ILE A 130 -14.02 16.10 4.95
CA ILE A 130 -15.29 15.89 4.23
C ILE A 130 -15.65 17.15 3.43
N GLU A 131 -15.55 18.33 4.05
CA GLU A 131 -15.77 19.61 3.37
C GLU A 131 -14.78 19.82 2.21
N TYR A 132 -13.51 19.46 2.39
CA TYR A 132 -12.49 19.48 1.32
C TYR A 132 -12.87 18.54 0.16
N ILE A 133 -13.30 17.31 0.48
CA ILE A 133 -13.63 16.29 -0.52
C ILE A 133 -14.86 16.70 -1.34
N PHE A 134 -15.92 17.13 -0.70
CA PHE A 134 -17.21 17.44 -1.36
C PHE A 134 -17.34 18.91 -1.80
N GLY A 135 -16.53 19.82 -1.28
CA GLY A 135 -16.67 21.27 -1.47
C GLY A 135 -17.80 21.90 -0.66
N HIS A 136 -18.46 21.14 0.20
CA HIS A 136 -19.53 21.57 1.14
C HIS A 136 -19.66 20.53 2.25
N SER A 137 -20.38 20.84 3.31
CA SER A 137 -20.73 19.89 4.37
C SER A 137 -22.04 19.17 4.03
N PRO A 138 -22.01 17.89 3.58
CA PRO A 138 -23.20 17.11 3.30
C PRO A 138 -24.05 16.90 4.58
N ALA A 139 -25.38 16.81 4.46
CA ALA A 139 -26.25 16.54 5.60
C ALA A 139 -25.93 15.18 6.26
N ALA A 140 -26.15 15.07 7.57
CA ALA A 140 -25.75 13.88 8.35
C ALA A 140 -26.45 12.58 7.89
N ASP A 141 -27.67 12.69 7.39
CA ASP A 141 -28.52 11.61 6.90
C ASP A 141 -28.50 11.47 5.36
N GLU A 142 -27.67 12.26 4.68
CA GLU A 142 -27.55 12.19 3.24
C GLU A 142 -26.85 10.90 2.81
N PHE A 143 -27.53 10.10 1.98
CA PHE A 143 -26.94 8.93 1.33
C PHE A 143 -26.51 9.32 -0.07
N VAL A 144 -25.20 9.44 -0.25
CA VAL A 144 -24.60 9.80 -1.54
C VAL A 144 -23.61 8.73 -1.94
N MET A 145 -23.90 8.00 -3.01
CA MET A 145 -22.93 7.24 -3.76
C MET A 145 -22.37 8.17 -4.82
N THR A 146 -21.13 8.60 -4.66
CA THR A 146 -20.52 9.51 -5.64
C THR A 146 -19.79 8.75 -6.75
N THR A 147 -19.98 9.25 -7.98
CA THR A 147 -19.23 8.88 -9.18
C THR A 147 -18.54 10.11 -9.79
N ASP A 148 -18.60 11.25 -9.10
CA ASP A 148 -17.92 12.48 -9.53
C ASP A 148 -16.40 12.29 -9.43
N GLU A 149 -15.72 12.39 -10.57
CA GLU A 149 -14.28 12.14 -10.68
C GLU A 149 -13.45 13.06 -9.77
N GLY A 150 -13.85 14.31 -9.61
CA GLY A 150 -13.14 15.27 -8.75
C GLY A 150 -13.28 14.94 -7.26
N ILE A 151 -14.47 14.50 -6.83
CA ILE A 151 -14.73 14.05 -5.46
C ILE A 151 -13.95 12.75 -5.19
N LEU A 152 -14.04 11.79 -6.10
CA LEU A 152 -13.32 10.52 -5.97
C LEU A 152 -11.81 10.72 -5.91
N HIS A 153 -11.27 11.57 -6.77
CA HIS A 153 -9.83 11.88 -6.76
C HIS A 153 -9.39 12.45 -5.41
N ARG A 154 -10.07 13.49 -4.89
CA ARG A 154 -9.74 14.09 -3.59
C ARG A 154 -9.87 13.10 -2.44
N PHE A 155 -10.90 12.23 -2.47
CA PHE A 155 -11.05 11.19 -1.45
C PHE A 155 -9.90 10.19 -1.49
N PHE A 156 -9.59 9.61 -2.65
CA PHE A 156 -8.52 8.61 -2.76
C PHE A 156 -7.13 9.21 -2.56
N GLU A 157 -6.90 10.47 -2.93
CA GLU A 157 -5.69 11.19 -2.56
C GLU A 157 -5.51 11.26 -1.04
N LEU A 158 -6.53 11.70 -0.33
CA LEU A 158 -6.50 11.79 1.13
C LEU A 158 -6.38 10.40 1.77
N TRP A 159 -7.14 9.43 1.29
CA TRP A 159 -7.15 8.07 1.79
C TRP A 159 -5.78 7.40 1.67
N THR A 160 -5.18 7.40 0.47
CA THR A 160 -3.86 6.79 0.26
C THR A 160 -2.75 7.47 1.07
N ARG A 161 -2.84 8.78 1.30
CA ARG A 161 -1.90 9.52 2.18
C ARG A 161 -1.99 9.04 3.62
N LYS A 162 -3.20 8.86 4.15
CA LYS A 162 -3.45 8.35 5.50
C LYS A 162 -2.97 6.91 5.65
N GLU A 163 -3.32 6.05 4.70
CA GLU A 163 -2.88 4.65 4.68
C GLU A 163 -1.35 4.53 4.57
N ALA A 164 -0.70 5.31 3.71
CA ALA A 164 0.76 5.33 3.61
C ALA A 164 1.41 5.76 4.92
N TYR A 165 0.83 6.73 5.63
CA TYR A 165 1.29 7.16 6.95
C TYR A 165 1.10 6.05 8.01
N CYS A 166 -0.06 5.42 8.08
CA CYS A 166 -0.31 4.30 8.99
C CYS A 166 0.66 3.13 8.73
N LYS A 167 0.92 2.82 7.45
CA LYS A 167 1.90 1.80 7.04
C LYS A 167 3.34 2.20 7.36
N TYR A 168 3.67 3.49 7.28
CA TYR A 168 4.95 4.01 7.75
C TYR A 168 5.09 3.76 9.25
N LEU A 169 4.11 4.11 10.10
CA LEU A 169 4.15 3.84 11.53
C LEU A 169 4.15 2.33 11.84
N GLY A 170 3.48 1.50 11.06
CA GLY A 170 3.37 0.06 11.28
C GLY A 170 2.39 -0.34 12.38
N GLU A 171 1.49 0.56 12.78
CA GLU A 171 0.54 0.39 13.90
C GLU A 171 -0.92 0.17 13.46
N GLY A 172 -1.11 -0.16 12.18
CA GLY A 172 -2.44 -0.32 11.59
C GLY A 172 -3.18 1.00 11.38
N LEU A 173 -4.52 0.95 11.22
CA LEU A 173 -5.36 2.12 10.88
C LEU A 173 -5.71 3.03 12.08
N THR A 174 -5.05 2.88 13.22
CA THR A 174 -5.34 3.65 14.43
C THR A 174 -4.96 5.13 14.33
N HIS A 175 -4.11 5.47 13.36
CA HIS A 175 -3.51 6.80 13.17
C HIS A 175 -4.08 7.60 11.99
N LEU A 176 -5.29 7.24 11.50
CA LEU A 176 -5.90 7.89 10.33
C LEU A 176 -6.24 9.38 10.53
N LEU A 177 -6.32 9.84 11.77
CA LEU A 177 -6.66 11.22 12.11
C LEU A 177 -5.47 12.03 12.66
N ASP A 178 -4.27 11.45 12.67
CA ASP A 178 -3.08 12.07 13.23
C ASP A 178 -2.52 13.19 12.35
N ASP A 179 -1.78 14.11 12.97
CA ASP A 179 -0.99 15.12 12.26
C ASP A 179 0.22 14.49 11.57
N THR A 180 0.22 14.54 10.25
CA THR A 180 1.29 14.01 9.40
C THR A 180 2.40 15.00 9.10
N SER A 181 2.42 16.18 9.74
CA SER A 181 3.36 17.29 9.45
C SER A 181 4.84 16.92 9.63
N ALA A 182 5.16 15.93 10.48
CA ALA A 182 6.51 15.41 10.69
C ALA A 182 7.01 14.51 9.54
N CYS A 183 6.12 14.13 8.62
CA CYS A 183 6.42 13.23 7.50
C CYS A 183 6.48 13.98 6.17
N GLN A 184 7.28 13.45 5.25
CA GLN A 184 7.20 13.76 3.84
C GLN A 184 6.22 12.78 3.20
N ILE A 185 5.10 13.29 2.68
CA ILE A 185 4.13 12.49 1.94
C ILE A 185 4.04 13.02 0.51
N ILE A 186 4.23 12.15 -0.46
CA ILE A 186 4.11 12.45 -1.89
C ILE A 186 3.02 11.57 -2.48
N THR A 187 2.16 12.15 -3.31
CA THR A 187 1.06 11.45 -3.98
C THR A 187 1.21 11.61 -5.49
N GLU A 188 0.97 10.56 -6.24
CA GLU A 188 1.02 10.51 -7.70
C GLU A 188 -0.22 9.80 -8.26
N ASP A 189 -0.66 10.24 -9.45
CA ASP A 189 -1.67 9.56 -10.25
C ASP A 189 -1.03 8.48 -11.13
N MET A 190 -1.66 7.32 -11.19
CA MET A 190 -1.20 6.20 -12.00
C MET A 190 -2.38 5.48 -12.68
N GLN A 191 -2.75 5.90 -13.89
CA GLN A 191 -3.71 5.18 -14.76
C GLN A 191 -5.02 4.76 -14.07
N GLY A 192 -5.68 5.67 -13.36
CA GLY A 192 -6.93 5.40 -12.63
C GLY A 192 -6.70 4.86 -11.20
N TYR A 193 -5.47 4.91 -10.73
CA TYR A 193 -5.08 4.65 -9.35
C TYR A 193 -4.43 5.90 -8.76
N ILE A 194 -4.49 6.01 -7.45
CA ILE A 194 -3.70 6.98 -6.68
C ILE A 194 -2.72 6.21 -5.81
N ILE A 195 -1.48 6.69 -5.78
CA ILE A 195 -0.40 6.10 -4.99
C ILE A 195 0.23 7.16 -4.10
N SER A 196 0.42 6.85 -2.82
CA SER A 196 1.06 7.73 -1.85
C SER A 196 2.26 7.07 -1.18
N PHE A 197 3.29 7.86 -0.94
CA PHE A 197 4.54 7.47 -0.30
C PHE A 197 4.73 8.30 0.96
N CYS A 198 5.17 7.68 2.05
CA CYS A 198 5.43 8.34 3.32
C CYS A 198 6.79 7.95 3.89
N LYS A 199 7.56 8.95 4.38
CA LYS A 199 8.74 8.77 5.22
C LYS A 199 8.96 9.95 6.15
N GLY A 200 9.73 9.74 7.22
CA GLY A 200 10.10 10.83 8.13
C GLY A 200 10.86 11.94 7.40
N LYS A 201 10.63 13.19 7.78
CA LYS A 201 11.47 14.32 7.33
C LYS A 201 12.84 14.18 7.98
N LYS A 202 13.89 14.39 7.18
CA LYS A 202 15.27 14.49 7.67
C LYS A 202 15.49 15.82 8.35
#